data_f8d0b8224ab645afff81a61a0d1d6e32
#
_entry.id   f8d0b8224ab645afff81a61a0d1d6e32
#
_cell.length_a   1.000
_cell.length_b   1.000
_cell.length_c   1.000
_cell.angle_alpha   90.00
_cell.angle_beta   90.00
_cell.angle_gamma   90.00
#
_symmetry.space_group_name_H-M   'P 1'
#
loop_
_entity.id
_entity.type
_entity.pdbx_description
1 polymer ?
#
loop_
_entity_poly.entity_id
_entity_poly.type
_entity_poly.pdbx_seq_one_letter_code
_entity_poly.pdbx_strand_id
1 'polypeptide(L)'
;MERQLNEKDQQEENLHRHLRGMQKLLREKCQQEEDLQREMEEHRRGKDQQQRQLWVIQQQLINVQRKCKEKEQGISNLERELRDRDQDLVELNKILSDAEKQLKECKCKEKRDWIIPRDEIVVTDKRVGEGSWGYVSEGKYCGCTVAVKRLYENEVISPYNCRKFEREMDIASRCRHPCLLQFIGATNDDGSPLFVTELMESSLRQLLKERPLTDGEVFTISLDIARALSYLHKKKPPILHRDVSSPNVLLWRRDNQWRAKVSDYGTANFLQETMTANPGAMIYSAPEASARTQTVKVGTSYAGFFLRRN
;
A
#
# COMPACT_ATOMS: atom_id res chain seq x y z
N MET A 1 -11.53 7.94 4.37
CA MET A 1 -12.89 7.43 4.16
C MET A 1 -13.01 5.95 4.55
N GLU A 2 -12.21 5.03 3.99
CA GLU A 2 -12.20 3.59 4.36
C GLU A 2 -12.00 3.33 5.86
N ARG A 3 -11.15 4.11 6.52
CA ARG A 3 -10.89 3.97 7.96
C ARG A 3 -12.12 4.30 8.81
N GLN A 4 -12.87 5.33 8.40
CA GLN A 4 -14.12 5.72 9.05
C GLN A 4 -15.25 4.70 8.79
N LEU A 5 -15.23 4.05 7.63
CA LEU A 5 -16.16 2.97 7.29
C LEU A 5 -15.91 1.76 8.21
N ASN A 6 -14.65 1.32 8.31
CA ASN A 6 -14.27 0.19 9.17
C ASN A 6 -14.57 0.45 10.65
N GLU A 7 -14.40 1.69 11.13
CA GLU A 7 -14.76 2.05 12.52
C GLU A 7 -16.29 1.98 12.75
N LYS A 8 -17.10 2.39 11.76
CA LYS A 8 -18.55 2.30 11.82
C LYS A 8 -19.04 0.84 11.77
N ASP A 9 -18.49 0.02 10.88
CA ASP A 9 -18.80 -1.41 10.79
C ASP A 9 -18.49 -2.14 12.12
N GLN A 10 -17.36 -1.83 12.74
CA GLN A 10 -16.97 -2.41 14.03
C GLN A 10 -17.91 -1.99 15.16
N GLN A 11 -18.38 -0.73 15.13
CA GLN A 11 -19.36 -0.23 16.11
C GLN A 11 -20.72 -0.89 15.91
N GLU A 12 -21.15 -1.07 14.68
CA GLU A 12 -22.40 -1.74 14.31
C GLU A 12 -22.42 -3.21 14.77
N GLU A 13 -21.33 -3.96 14.53
CA GLU A 13 -21.20 -5.33 15.04
C GLU A 13 -21.30 -5.39 16.58
N ASN A 14 -20.70 -4.43 17.27
CA ASN A 14 -20.78 -4.35 18.72
C ASN A 14 -22.20 -4.03 19.19
N LEU A 15 -22.88 -3.14 18.51
CA LEU A 15 -24.29 -2.80 18.80
C LEU A 15 -25.21 -4.00 18.59
N HIS A 16 -25.06 -4.72 17.49
CA HIS A 16 -25.78 -5.95 17.19
C HIS A 16 -25.55 -7.05 18.23
N ARG A 17 -24.32 -7.20 18.71
CA ARG A 17 -23.98 -8.16 19.76
C ARG A 17 -24.65 -7.78 21.08
N HIS A 18 -24.64 -6.50 21.41
CA HIS A 18 -25.30 -5.97 22.61
C HIS A 18 -26.84 -6.14 22.55
N LEU A 19 -27.44 -5.81 21.40
CA LEU A 19 -28.88 -5.99 21.15
C LEU A 19 -29.33 -7.44 21.35
N ARG A 20 -28.60 -8.40 20.75
CA ARG A 20 -28.88 -9.84 20.93
C ARG A 20 -28.78 -10.27 22.39
N GLY A 21 -27.80 -9.78 23.12
CA GLY A 21 -27.66 -10.05 24.57
C GLY A 21 -28.85 -9.55 25.39
N MET A 22 -29.29 -8.34 25.10
CA MET A 22 -30.47 -7.76 25.77
C MET A 22 -31.76 -8.47 25.43
N GLN A 23 -31.96 -8.87 24.16
CA GLN A 23 -33.15 -9.66 23.75
C GLN A 23 -33.19 -11.02 24.43
N LYS A 24 -32.06 -11.69 24.63
CA LYS A 24 -31.99 -12.95 25.39
C LYS A 24 -32.42 -12.74 26.83
N LEU A 25 -31.90 -11.71 27.48
CA LEU A 25 -32.23 -11.34 28.84
C LEU A 25 -33.75 -11.02 29.01
N LEU A 26 -34.32 -10.33 28.02
CA LEU A 26 -35.75 -10.03 28.03
C LEU A 26 -36.62 -11.30 27.99
N ARG A 27 -36.27 -12.24 27.08
CA ARG A 27 -37.02 -13.53 27.02
C ARG A 27 -36.90 -14.33 28.32
N GLU A 28 -35.71 -14.38 28.91
CA GLU A 28 -35.49 -15.04 30.20
C GLU A 28 -36.33 -14.39 31.32
N LYS A 29 -36.46 -13.06 31.31
CA LYS A 29 -37.26 -12.32 32.27
C LYS A 29 -38.75 -12.50 32.05
N CYS A 30 -39.23 -12.51 30.80
CA CYS A 30 -40.63 -12.82 30.48
C CYS A 30 -40.98 -14.25 30.87
N GLN A 31 -40.10 -15.20 30.66
CA GLN A 31 -40.31 -16.58 31.10
C GLN A 31 -40.38 -16.68 32.64
N GLN A 32 -39.53 -15.95 33.34
CA GLN A 32 -39.61 -15.87 34.80
C GLN A 32 -40.94 -15.26 35.30
N GLU A 33 -41.46 -14.28 34.58
CA GLU A 33 -42.77 -13.68 34.85
C GLU A 33 -43.92 -14.68 34.71
N GLU A 34 -43.93 -15.46 33.62
CA GLU A 34 -44.91 -16.52 33.38
C GLU A 34 -44.87 -17.63 34.45
N ASP A 35 -43.68 -18.01 34.86
CA ASP A 35 -43.48 -19.06 35.87
C ASP A 35 -43.95 -18.58 37.27
N LEU A 36 -43.67 -17.33 37.62
CA LEU A 36 -44.23 -16.72 38.85
C LEU A 36 -45.74 -16.58 38.84
N GLN A 37 -46.33 -16.32 37.65
CA GLN A 37 -47.81 -16.29 37.51
C GLN A 37 -48.43 -17.67 37.76
N ARG A 38 -47.82 -18.73 37.24
CA ARG A 38 -48.28 -20.11 37.50
C ARG A 38 -48.18 -20.46 38.98
N GLU A 39 -47.08 -20.15 39.66
CA GLU A 39 -46.91 -20.34 41.08
C GLU A 39 -47.99 -19.60 41.87
N MET A 40 -48.31 -18.39 41.49
CA MET A 40 -49.41 -17.61 42.09
C MET A 40 -50.77 -18.29 41.93
N GLU A 41 -51.08 -18.88 40.78
CA GLU A 41 -52.33 -19.59 40.51
C GLU A 41 -52.44 -20.88 41.31
N GLU A 42 -51.39 -21.66 41.43
CA GLU A 42 -51.37 -22.90 42.24
C GLU A 42 -51.55 -22.65 43.73
N HIS A 43 -50.88 -21.64 44.28
CA HIS A 43 -51.00 -21.26 45.69
C HIS A 43 -52.36 -20.60 46.05
N ARG A 44 -53.07 -20.13 45.08
CA ARG A 44 -54.44 -19.55 45.27
C ARG A 44 -55.43 -20.52 45.82
N ARG A 45 -55.20 -21.82 45.76
CA ARG A 45 -56.07 -22.90 46.23
C ARG A 45 -55.89 -23.34 47.66
N GLY A 46 -54.94 -22.77 48.41
CA GLY A 46 -54.65 -23.18 49.78
C GLY A 46 -54.83 -22.09 50.85
N LYS A 47 -54.83 -22.46 52.15
CA LYS A 47 -55.23 -21.60 53.27
C LYS A 47 -54.22 -20.58 53.75
N ASP A 48 -54.64 -19.66 54.61
CA ASP A 48 -54.02 -18.41 55.16
C ASP A 48 -52.50 -18.26 55.25
N GLN A 49 -51.76 -19.31 55.46
CA GLN A 49 -50.27 -19.26 55.46
C GLN A 49 -49.70 -19.02 54.07
N GLN A 50 -50.42 -19.33 53.04
CA GLN A 50 -50.06 -19.18 51.61
C GLN A 50 -50.32 -17.74 51.17
N GLN A 51 -51.12 -16.93 51.80
CA GLN A 51 -51.37 -15.55 51.37
C GLN A 51 -50.18 -14.64 51.50
N ARG A 52 -49.29 -14.90 52.49
CA ARG A 52 -48.01 -14.18 52.61
C ARG A 52 -47.02 -14.56 51.51
N GLN A 53 -47.02 -15.84 51.09
CA GLN A 53 -46.19 -16.29 49.99
C GLN A 53 -46.68 -15.73 48.65
N LEU A 54 -48.01 -15.70 48.45
CA LEU A 54 -48.62 -15.07 47.32
C LEU A 54 -48.27 -13.60 47.18
N TRP A 55 -48.26 -12.85 48.28
CA TRP A 55 -47.86 -11.45 48.29
C TRP A 55 -46.40 -11.26 47.88
N VAL A 56 -45.47 -12.13 48.33
CA VAL A 56 -44.05 -12.09 47.94
C VAL A 56 -43.88 -12.39 46.49
N ILE A 57 -44.57 -13.44 45.95
CA ILE A 57 -44.54 -13.79 44.53
C ILE A 57 -45.08 -12.63 43.69
N GLN A 58 -46.19 -11.99 44.13
CA GLN A 58 -46.75 -10.84 43.44
C GLN A 58 -45.80 -9.65 43.38
N GLN A 59 -45.05 -9.37 44.49
CA GLN A 59 -44.04 -8.32 44.50
C GLN A 59 -42.87 -8.67 43.58
N GLN A 60 -42.48 -9.94 43.53
CA GLN A 60 -41.43 -10.40 42.58
C GLN A 60 -41.92 -10.25 41.14
N LEU A 61 -43.15 -10.62 40.83
CA LEU A 61 -43.76 -10.48 39.51
C LEU A 61 -43.76 -9.02 39.06
N ILE A 62 -44.23 -8.10 39.90
CA ILE A 62 -44.22 -6.65 39.60
C ILE A 62 -42.78 -6.17 39.32
N ASN A 63 -41.82 -6.64 40.09
CA ASN A 63 -40.41 -6.25 39.90
C ASN A 63 -39.87 -6.79 38.56
N VAL A 64 -40.21 -8.04 38.20
CA VAL A 64 -39.84 -8.64 36.91
C VAL A 64 -40.47 -7.87 35.76
N GLN A 65 -41.78 -7.56 35.85
CA GLN A 65 -42.46 -6.77 34.83
C GLN A 65 -41.86 -5.39 34.63
N ARG A 66 -41.49 -4.70 35.71
CA ARG A 66 -40.81 -3.42 35.63
C ARG A 66 -39.44 -3.55 34.89
N LYS A 67 -38.63 -4.56 35.26
CA LYS A 67 -37.35 -4.80 34.62
C LYS A 67 -37.48 -5.18 33.14
N CYS A 68 -38.56 -5.93 32.77
CA CYS A 68 -38.86 -6.23 31.37
C CYS A 68 -39.11 -4.94 30.58
N LYS A 69 -39.99 -4.05 31.09
CA LYS A 69 -40.26 -2.76 30.42
C LYS A 69 -39.02 -1.87 30.28
N GLU A 70 -38.15 -1.82 31.28
CA GLU A 70 -36.90 -1.08 31.23
C GLU A 70 -35.99 -1.64 30.11
N LYS A 71 -35.94 -2.98 29.97
CA LYS A 71 -35.17 -3.65 28.91
C LYS A 71 -35.75 -3.45 27.51
N GLU A 72 -37.09 -3.52 27.36
CA GLU A 72 -37.76 -3.21 26.11
C GLU A 72 -37.45 -1.78 25.62
N GLN A 73 -37.50 -0.81 26.54
CA GLN A 73 -37.14 0.57 26.23
C GLN A 73 -35.67 0.68 25.77
N GLY A 74 -34.76 -0.03 26.46
CA GLY A 74 -33.36 -0.09 26.09
C GLY A 74 -33.15 -0.69 24.68
N ILE A 75 -33.82 -1.79 24.37
CA ILE A 75 -33.78 -2.41 23.03
C ILE A 75 -34.28 -1.43 21.97
N SER A 76 -35.41 -0.78 22.19
CA SER A 76 -35.98 0.18 21.22
C SER A 76 -35.01 1.36 20.95
N ASN A 77 -34.28 1.82 21.98
CA ASN A 77 -33.31 2.89 21.81
C ASN A 77 -32.10 2.42 20.99
N LEU A 78 -31.59 1.21 21.26
CA LEU A 78 -30.48 0.62 20.50
C LEU A 78 -30.84 0.35 19.03
N GLU A 79 -32.11 -0.11 18.80
CA GLU A 79 -32.58 -0.31 17.42
C GLU A 79 -32.69 1.01 16.64
N ARG A 80 -32.98 2.10 17.32
CA ARG A 80 -32.99 3.43 16.69
C ARG A 80 -31.56 3.86 16.34
N GLU A 81 -30.66 3.75 17.30
CA GLU A 81 -29.25 4.09 17.09
C GLU A 81 -28.62 3.25 15.96
N LEU A 82 -28.99 1.97 15.87
CA LEU A 82 -28.54 1.08 14.80
C LEU A 82 -29.04 1.57 13.43
N ARG A 83 -30.32 1.90 13.31
CA ARG A 83 -30.89 2.43 12.06
C ARG A 83 -30.19 3.72 11.61
N ASP A 84 -29.94 4.62 12.56
CA ASP A 84 -29.25 5.88 12.25
C ASP A 84 -27.81 5.61 11.70
N ARG A 85 -27.09 4.63 12.30
CA ARG A 85 -25.77 4.22 11.82
C ARG A 85 -25.80 3.51 10.47
N ASP A 86 -26.81 2.69 10.20
CA ASP A 86 -26.99 2.06 8.90
C ASP A 86 -27.19 3.11 7.80
N GLN A 87 -27.96 4.17 8.09
CA GLN A 87 -28.14 5.28 7.16
C GLN A 87 -26.82 6.03 6.90
N ASP A 88 -26.05 6.32 7.93
CA ASP A 88 -24.72 6.95 7.80
C ASP A 88 -23.77 6.10 6.95
N LEU A 89 -23.78 4.76 7.14
CA LEU A 89 -22.99 3.83 6.35
C LEU A 89 -23.34 3.84 4.87
N VAL A 90 -24.64 3.86 4.56
CA VAL A 90 -25.11 3.94 3.16
C VAL A 90 -24.63 5.24 2.50
N GLU A 91 -24.73 6.36 3.21
CA GLU A 91 -24.27 7.65 2.69
C GLU A 91 -22.74 7.69 2.49
N LEU A 92 -21.98 7.16 3.45
CA LEU A 92 -20.52 7.08 3.36
C LEU A 92 -20.04 6.19 2.20
N ASN A 93 -20.72 5.04 1.98
CA ASN A 93 -20.45 4.15 0.85
C ASN A 93 -20.74 4.84 -0.49
N LYS A 94 -21.79 5.65 -0.56
CA LYS A 94 -22.09 6.43 -1.76
C LYS A 94 -20.98 7.46 -2.04
N ILE A 95 -20.56 8.21 -1.03
CA ILE A 95 -19.47 9.19 -1.16
C ILE A 95 -18.15 8.50 -1.59
N LEU A 96 -17.85 7.32 -1.03
CA LEU A 96 -16.68 6.53 -1.40
C LEU A 96 -16.74 6.10 -2.87
N SER A 97 -17.88 5.56 -3.31
CA SER A 97 -18.09 5.14 -4.70
C SER A 97 -17.96 6.31 -5.69
N ASP A 98 -18.52 7.47 -5.35
CA ASP A 98 -18.41 8.68 -6.18
C ASP A 98 -16.96 9.20 -6.24
N ALA A 99 -16.23 9.16 -5.13
CA ALA A 99 -14.82 9.53 -5.08
C ALA A 99 -13.93 8.57 -5.88
N GLU A 100 -14.19 7.25 -5.80
CA GLU A 100 -13.49 6.24 -6.61
C GLU A 100 -13.75 6.44 -8.12
N LYS A 101 -14.99 6.77 -8.49
CA LYS A 101 -15.37 7.07 -9.87
C LYS A 101 -14.65 8.32 -10.37
N GLN A 102 -14.64 9.40 -9.59
CA GLN A 102 -13.91 10.63 -9.92
C GLN A 102 -12.40 10.37 -10.04
N LEU A 103 -11.82 9.58 -9.15
CA LEU A 103 -10.40 9.20 -9.20
C LEU A 103 -10.09 8.39 -10.47
N LYS A 104 -10.98 7.48 -10.85
CA LYS A 104 -10.86 6.68 -12.07
C LYS A 104 -10.98 7.55 -13.32
N GLU A 105 -11.91 8.50 -13.34
CA GLU A 105 -12.08 9.48 -14.42
C GLU A 105 -10.88 10.45 -14.51
N CYS A 106 -10.32 10.92 -13.39
CA CYS A 106 -9.08 11.70 -13.38
C CYS A 106 -7.88 10.89 -13.90
N LYS A 107 -7.73 9.64 -13.49
CA LYS A 107 -6.68 8.74 -13.98
C LYS A 107 -6.84 8.44 -15.49
N CYS A 108 -8.07 8.35 -16.01
CA CYS A 108 -8.33 8.22 -17.44
C CYS A 108 -8.06 9.52 -18.21
N LYS A 109 -8.24 10.69 -17.58
CA LYS A 109 -8.00 12.02 -18.23
C LYS A 109 -6.53 12.41 -18.19
N GLU A 110 -5.75 11.96 -17.24
CA GLU A 110 -4.28 11.98 -17.34
C GLU A 110 -3.90 10.92 -18.40
N LYS A 111 -3.93 11.33 -19.71
CA LYS A 111 -3.12 10.65 -20.72
C LYS A 111 -1.72 10.59 -20.14
N ARG A 112 -1.32 9.41 -19.66
CA ARG A 112 0.05 9.20 -19.19
C ARG A 112 0.93 9.32 -20.42
N ASP A 113 1.54 10.47 -20.63
CA ASP A 113 2.37 10.81 -21.78
C ASP A 113 3.51 9.81 -22.03
N TRP A 114 3.75 8.94 -21.07
CA TRP A 114 4.78 7.90 -21.15
C TRP A 114 4.26 6.56 -21.68
N ILE A 115 2.96 6.38 -21.94
CA ILE A 115 2.45 5.16 -22.55
C ILE A 115 2.78 5.19 -24.03
N ILE A 116 3.52 4.18 -24.48
CA ILE A 116 3.90 3.99 -25.87
C ILE A 116 3.23 2.74 -26.45
N PRO A 117 2.86 2.76 -27.76
CA PRO A 117 2.26 1.60 -28.41
C PRO A 117 3.23 0.42 -28.46
N ARG A 118 2.73 -0.79 -28.17
CA ARG A 118 3.55 -1.99 -28.16
C ARG A 118 4.10 -2.36 -29.54
N ASP A 119 3.34 -2.13 -30.56
CA ASP A 119 3.68 -2.39 -31.96
C ASP A 119 4.83 -1.51 -32.50
N GLU A 120 5.10 -0.39 -31.84
CA GLU A 120 6.26 0.46 -32.15
C GLU A 120 7.56 -0.06 -31.53
N ILE A 121 7.51 -1.07 -30.66
CA ILE A 121 8.68 -1.63 -29.95
C ILE A 121 9.04 -2.98 -30.56
N VAL A 122 10.19 -3.08 -31.21
CA VAL A 122 10.76 -4.34 -31.67
C VAL A 122 11.78 -4.82 -30.66
N VAL A 123 11.49 -5.92 -29.96
CA VAL A 123 12.41 -6.51 -28.97
C VAL A 123 13.23 -7.60 -29.64
N THR A 124 14.55 -7.57 -29.43
CA THR A 124 15.45 -8.58 -29.95
C THR A 124 15.72 -9.68 -28.90
N ASP A 125 16.29 -10.81 -29.34
CA ASP A 125 16.69 -11.90 -28.43
C ASP A 125 18.00 -11.61 -27.67
N LYS A 126 18.65 -10.49 -27.97
CA LYS A 126 19.88 -10.09 -27.33
C LYS A 126 19.62 -9.59 -25.91
N ARG A 127 19.85 -10.45 -24.94
CA ARG A 127 19.78 -10.08 -23.50
C ARG A 127 20.99 -9.22 -23.13
N VAL A 128 20.73 -8.10 -22.46
CA VAL A 128 21.75 -7.14 -22.01
C VAL A 128 21.83 -7.07 -20.47
N GLY A 129 20.81 -7.62 -19.78
CA GLY A 129 20.81 -7.65 -18.33
C GLY A 129 19.73 -8.58 -17.77
N GLU A 130 19.91 -8.99 -16.51
CA GLU A 130 18.96 -9.82 -15.76
C GLU A 130 18.92 -9.34 -14.32
N GLY A 131 17.73 -9.32 -13.72
CA GLY A 131 17.48 -8.91 -12.33
C GLY A 131 16.44 -9.77 -11.66
N SER A 132 16.16 -9.49 -10.40
CA SER A 132 15.22 -10.24 -9.55
C SER A 132 13.79 -10.24 -10.10
N TRP A 133 13.39 -9.23 -10.85
CA TRP A 133 12.01 -9.00 -11.30
C TRP A 133 11.79 -9.24 -12.79
N GLY A 134 12.88 -9.51 -13.53
CA GLY A 134 12.79 -9.66 -14.96
C GLY A 134 14.14 -9.53 -15.64
N TYR A 135 14.13 -9.46 -16.94
CA TYR A 135 15.31 -9.34 -17.78
C TYR A 135 15.21 -8.14 -18.74
N VAL A 136 16.36 -7.67 -19.17
CA VAL A 136 16.50 -6.55 -20.10
C VAL A 136 17.04 -7.09 -21.42
N SER A 137 16.36 -6.80 -22.52
CA SER A 137 16.81 -7.10 -23.89
C SER A 137 17.09 -5.82 -24.65
N GLU A 138 17.95 -5.93 -25.65
CA GLU A 138 18.05 -4.88 -26.67
C GLU A 138 16.79 -4.82 -27.49
N GLY A 139 16.37 -3.63 -27.91
CA GLY A 139 15.23 -3.42 -28.78
C GLY A 139 15.39 -2.21 -29.67
N LYS A 140 14.38 -1.95 -30.49
CA LYS A 140 14.28 -0.75 -31.32
C LYS A 140 12.96 -0.04 -31.05
N TYR A 141 13.01 1.27 -30.95
CA TYR A 141 11.85 2.15 -30.82
C TYR A 141 12.11 3.42 -31.65
N CYS A 142 11.20 3.78 -32.54
CA CYS A 142 11.36 4.91 -33.46
C CYS A 142 12.72 4.91 -34.20
N GLY A 143 13.21 3.74 -34.62
CA GLY A 143 14.50 3.60 -35.30
C GLY A 143 15.75 3.63 -34.39
N CYS A 144 15.61 3.99 -33.14
CA CYS A 144 16.70 4.03 -32.16
C CYS A 144 16.85 2.70 -31.42
N THR A 145 18.09 2.33 -31.09
CA THR A 145 18.37 1.18 -30.23
C THR A 145 18.11 1.55 -28.76
N VAL A 146 17.33 0.72 -28.09
CA VAL A 146 16.85 0.94 -26.72
C VAL A 146 17.05 -0.30 -25.86
N ALA A 147 16.97 -0.14 -24.54
CA ALA A 147 16.86 -1.24 -23.59
C ALA A 147 15.38 -1.46 -23.24
N VAL A 148 14.94 -2.70 -23.31
CA VAL A 148 13.57 -3.11 -23.00
C VAL A 148 13.56 -4.09 -21.84
N LYS A 149 13.10 -3.63 -20.68
CA LYS A 149 12.93 -4.45 -19.48
C LYS A 149 11.59 -5.15 -19.53
N ARG A 150 11.58 -6.46 -19.35
CA ARG A 150 10.40 -7.32 -19.23
C ARG A 150 10.34 -7.90 -17.83
N LEU A 151 9.14 -7.95 -17.25
CA LEU A 151 8.91 -8.68 -16.01
C LEU A 151 8.79 -10.19 -16.30
N TYR A 152 9.14 -11.02 -15.33
CA TYR A 152 8.85 -12.46 -15.41
C TYR A 152 7.34 -12.69 -15.31
N GLU A 153 6.82 -13.65 -16.08
CA GLU A 153 5.38 -13.95 -16.14
C GLU A 153 4.75 -14.20 -14.77
N ASN A 154 5.47 -14.88 -13.88
CA ASN A 154 5.03 -15.16 -12.51
C ASN A 154 4.90 -13.90 -11.61
N GLU A 155 5.53 -12.81 -11.99
CA GLU A 155 5.53 -11.55 -11.25
C GLU A 155 4.41 -10.59 -11.66
N VAL A 156 3.86 -10.77 -12.87
CA VAL A 156 2.86 -9.86 -13.45
C VAL A 156 1.47 -10.03 -12.84
N ILE A 157 1.14 -11.20 -12.32
CA ILE A 157 -0.22 -11.60 -11.90
C ILE A 157 -0.67 -10.94 -10.59
N SER A 158 0.24 -10.36 -9.81
CA SER A 158 -0.11 -9.76 -8.52
C SER A 158 -0.54 -8.29 -8.66
N PRO A 159 -1.71 -7.87 -8.12
CA PRO A 159 -2.11 -6.46 -8.06
C PRO A 159 -1.11 -5.56 -7.30
N TYR A 160 -0.30 -6.15 -6.43
CA TYR A 160 0.79 -5.48 -5.73
C TYR A 160 1.94 -5.12 -6.69
N ASN A 161 2.33 -6.06 -7.55
CA ASN A 161 3.42 -5.87 -8.52
C ASN A 161 3.02 -4.88 -9.62
N CYS A 162 1.77 -4.91 -10.08
CA CYS A 162 1.25 -3.90 -11.02
C CYS A 162 1.34 -2.49 -10.45
N ARG A 163 0.92 -2.27 -9.20
CA ARG A 163 1.02 -0.97 -8.53
C ARG A 163 2.46 -0.52 -8.34
N LYS A 164 3.38 -1.45 -8.05
CA LYS A 164 4.80 -1.17 -7.91
C LYS A 164 5.40 -0.75 -9.25
N PHE A 165 5.06 -1.46 -10.33
CA PHE A 165 5.46 -1.11 -11.70
C PHE A 165 4.93 0.27 -12.11
N GLU A 166 3.64 0.53 -11.96
CA GLU A 166 3.04 1.85 -12.26
C GLU A 166 3.75 2.99 -11.51
N ARG A 167 4.11 2.75 -10.25
CA ARG A 167 4.83 3.73 -9.44
C ARG A 167 6.24 3.98 -9.95
N GLU A 168 6.96 2.93 -10.36
CA GLU A 168 8.27 3.04 -10.99
C GLU A 168 8.18 3.92 -12.25
N MET A 169 7.15 3.72 -13.07
CA MET A 169 6.89 4.53 -14.27
C MET A 169 6.61 6.00 -13.92
N ASP A 170 5.74 6.23 -12.94
CA ASP A 170 5.38 7.60 -12.52
C ASP A 170 6.59 8.37 -11.99
N ILE A 171 7.50 7.72 -11.28
CA ILE A 171 8.73 8.34 -10.80
C ILE A 171 9.69 8.57 -11.98
N ALA A 172 9.94 7.54 -12.80
CA ALA A 172 10.87 7.60 -13.91
C ALA A 172 10.47 8.68 -14.96
N SER A 173 9.19 8.79 -15.29
CA SER A 173 8.68 9.78 -16.25
C SER A 173 8.91 11.24 -15.81
N ARG A 174 8.96 11.49 -14.50
CA ARG A 174 9.19 12.82 -13.90
C ARG A 174 10.66 13.14 -13.69
N CYS A 175 11.56 12.17 -13.88
CA CYS A 175 12.99 12.30 -13.62
C CYS A 175 13.77 12.49 -14.91
N ARG A 176 14.19 13.72 -15.19
CA ARG A 176 15.00 14.05 -16.37
C ARG A 176 16.32 14.73 -15.91
N HIS A 177 17.42 14.00 -15.96
CA HIS A 177 18.72 14.52 -15.58
C HIS A 177 19.84 13.74 -16.33
N PRO A 178 20.95 14.38 -16.76
CA PRO A 178 21.99 13.70 -17.51
C PRO A 178 22.65 12.49 -16.82
N CYS A 179 22.64 12.47 -15.48
CA CYS A 179 23.18 11.35 -14.68
C CYS A 179 22.09 10.39 -14.16
N LEU A 180 20.86 10.46 -14.68
CA LEU A 180 19.81 9.46 -14.48
C LEU A 180 19.54 8.74 -15.79
N LEU A 181 19.25 7.44 -15.71
CA LEU A 181 18.86 6.66 -16.89
C LEU A 181 17.60 7.27 -17.51
N GLN A 182 17.69 7.59 -18.81
CA GLN A 182 16.57 8.19 -19.51
C GLN A 182 15.46 7.17 -19.74
N PHE A 183 14.34 7.40 -19.11
CA PHE A 183 13.11 6.71 -19.39
C PHE A 183 12.49 7.25 -20.67
N ILE A 184 12.09 6.35 -21.59
CA ILE A 184 11.47 6.67 -22.86
C ILE A 184 9.97 6.48 -22.79
N GLY A 185 9.52 5.34 -22.27
CA GLY A 185 8.12 5.01 -22.12
C GLY A 185 7.89 3.60 -21.63
N ALA A 186 6.64 3.24 -21.44
CA ALA A 186 6.24 1.88 -21.11
C ALA A 186 4.96 1.51 -21.85
N THR A 187 4.73 0.22 -22.08
CA THR A 187 3.46 -0.27 -22.58
C THR A 187 2.48 -0.50 -21.44
N ASN A 188 1.19 -0.45 -21.75
CA ASN A 188 0.11 -0.69 -20.76
C ASN A 188 -0.64 -2.00 -21.09
N ASP A 189 0.11 -3.05 -21.41
CA ASP A 189 -0.47 -4.34 -21.77
C ASP A 189 -0.89 -5.15 -20.55
N ASP A 190 -2.11 -5.69 -20.59
CA ASP A 190 -2.62 -6.63 -19.60
C ASP A 190 -1.81 -7.95 -19.70
N GLY A 191 -0.78 -8.09 -18.90
CA GLY A 191 -0.07 -9.35 -18.71
C GLY A 191 1.44 -9.33 -18.97
N SER A 192 2.01 -8.38 -19.72
CA SER A 192 3.46 -8.32 -19.96
C SER A 192 3.94 -6.92 -20.35
N PRO A 193 3.84 -5.94 -19.43
CA PRO A 193 4.24 -4.57 -19.74
C PRO A 193 5.74 -4.50 -20.02
N LEU A 194 6.09 -3.64 -21.00
CA LEU A 194 7.48 -3.34 -21.36
C LEU A 194 7.87 -1.99 -20.78
N PHE A 195 9.07 -1.91 -20.24
CA PHE A 195 9.68 -0.67 -19.79
C PHE A 195 10.85 -0.33 -20.70
N VAL A 196 10.79 0.81 -21.37
CA VAL A 196 11.74 1.22 -22.40
C VAL A 196 12.61 2.36 -21.90
N THR A 197 13.94 2.17 -22.02
CA THR A 197 14.92 3.18 -21.63
C THR A 197 15.99 3.30 -22.71
N GLU A 198 16.85 4.31 -22.59
CA GLU A 198 18.09 4.35 -23.36
C GLU A 198 18.93 3.09 -23.07
N LEU A 199 19.68 2.63 -24.09
CA LEU A 199 20.61 1.51 -23.94
C LEU A 199 21.96 2.02 -23.46
N MET A 200 22.50 1.39 -22.42
CA MET A 200 23.82 1.69 -21.86
C MET A 200 24.82 0.61 -22.25
N GLU A 201 26.11 0.94 -22.24
CA GLU A 201 27.17 0.03 -22.68
C GLU A 201 27.49 -1.05 -21.66
N SER A 202 27.43 -0.71 -20.37
CA SER A 202 27.77 -1.63 -19.28
C SER A 202 27.13 -1.19 -17.97
N SER A 203 27.34 -1.97 -16.91
CA SER A 203 27.09 -1.56 -15.52
C SER A 203 28.39 -1.42 -14.76
N LEU A 204 28.38 -0.63 -13.69
CA LEU A 204 29.53 -0.51 -12.80
C LEU A 204 29.92 -1.88 -12.20
N ARG A 205 28.92 -2.73 -11.91
CA ARG A 205 29.18 -4.11 -11.45
C ARG A 205 29.97 -4.92 -12.48
N GLN A 206 29.63 -4.80 -13.75
CA GLN A 206 30.33 -5.52 -14.81
C GLN A 206 31.77 -5.00 -14.96
N LEU A 207 31.98 -3.69 -14.98
CA LEU A 207 33.30 -3.09 -15.07
C LEU A 207 34.19 -3.49 -13.88
N LEU A 208 33.64 -3.52 -12.66
CA LEU A 208 34.37 -3.94 -11.46
C LEU A 208 34.74 -5.43 -11.45
N LYS A 209 33.99 -6.28 -12.16
CA LYS A 209 34.35 -7.69 -12.35
C LYS A 209 35.56 -7.85 -13.34
N GLU A 210 35.67 -6.94 -14.29
CA GLU A 210 36.71 -6.98 -15.32
C GLU A 210 38.05 -6.42 -14.81
N ARG A 211 37.99 -5.31 -14.08
CA ARG A 211 39.15 -4.62 -13.54
C ARG A 211 38.82 -3.63 -12.44
N PRO A 212 39.77 -3.24 -11.60
CA PRO A 212 39.60 -2.10 -10.70
C PRO A 212 39.46 -0.79 -11.49
N LEU A 213 38.80 0.19 -10.84
CA LEU A 213 38.65 1.54 -11.36
C LEU A 213 39.97 2.34 -11.16
N THR A 214 40.29 3.23 -12.08
CA THR A 214 41.30 4.27 -11.86
C THR A 214 40.73 5.38 -10.98
N ASP A 215 41.59 6.17 -10.33
CA ASP A 215 41.18 7.29 -9.48
C ASP A 215 40.31 8.32 -10.24
N GLY A 216 40.61 8.55 -11.51
CA GLY A 216 39.83 9.44 -12.38
C GLY A 216 38.43 8.89 -12.64
N GLU A 217 38.27 7.57 -12.82
CA GLU A 217 36.98 6.90 -13.00
C GLU A 217 36.18 6.92 -11.70
N VAL A 218 36.81 6.62 -10.58
CA VAL A 218 36.17 6.72 -9.25
C VAL A 218 35.64 8.14 -9.06
N PHE A 219 36.45 9.15 -9.31
CA PHE A 219 36.01 10.55 -9.16
C PHE A 219 34.83 10.89 -10.08
N THR A 220 34.92 10.56 -11.37
CA THR A 220 33.92 10.92 -12.37
C THR A 220 32.57 10.21 -12.11
N ILE A 221 32.62 8.89 -11.86
CA ILE A 221 31.44 8.08 -11.59
C ILE A 221 30.78 8.54 -10.30
N SER A 222 31.55 8.80 -9.25
CA SER A 222 31.05 9.29 -7.97
C SER A 222 30.35 10.63 -8.09
N LEU A 223 30.95 11.54 -8.85
CA LEU A 223 30.37 12.86 -9.10
C LEU A 223 29.05 12.76 -9.86
N ASP A 224 28.97 11.88 -10.86
CA ASP A 224 27.73 11.66 -11.62
C ASP A 224 26.62 11.08 -10.71
N ILE A 225 26.93 10.10 -9.85
CA ILE A 225 25.99 9.55 -8.86
C ILE A 225 25.52 10.66 -7.89
N ALA A 226 26.44 11.46 -7.36
CA ALA A 226 26.10 12.54 -6.44
C ALA A 226 25.19 13.60 -7.09
N ARG A 227 25.41 13.92 -8.36
CA ARG A 227 24.55 14.82 -9.15
C ARG A 227 23.14 14.24 -9.34
N ALA A 228 23.04 12.95 -9.67
CA ALA A 228 21.77 12.26 -9.80
C ALA A 228 20.97 12.30 -8.49
N LEU A 229 21.58 11.95 -7.38
CA LEU A 229 20.94 11.96 -6.06
C LEU A 229 20.56 13.38 -5.62
N SER A 230 21.44 14.36 -5.84
CA SER A 230 21.14 15.77 -5.54
C SER A 230 19.90 16.25 -6.32
N TYR A 231 19.77 15.85 -7.58
CA TYR A 231 18.58 16.18 -8.38
C TYR A 231 17.30 15.53 -7.80
N LEU A 232 17.34 14.24 -7.46
CA LEU A 232 16.19 13.53 -6.88
C LEU A 232 15.75 14.15 -5.55
N HIS A 233 16.72 14.48 -4.68
CA HIS A 233 16.45 15.07 -3.37
C HIS A 233 15.91 16.50 -3.43
N LYS A 234 16.19 17.24 -4.52
CA LYS A 234 15.65 18.60 -4.76
C LYS A 234 14.24 18.60 -5.36
N LYS A 235 13.69 17.44 -5.75
CA LYS A 235 12.31 17.35 -6.21
C LYS A 235 11.32 17.75 -5.11
N LYS A 236 10.13 18.12 -5.51
CA LYS A 236 9.01 18.45 -4.61
C LYS A 236 7.82 17.53 -4.93
N PRO A 237 7.49 16.55 -4.09
CA PRO A 237 8.24 16.10 -2.89
C PRO A 237 9.60 15.47 -3.26
N PRO A 238 10.58 15.43 -2.33
CA PRO A 238 11.86 14.76 -2.55
C PRO A 238 11.69 13.27 -2.86
N ILE A 239 12.53 12.75 -3.77
CA ILE A 239 12.54 11.34 -4.15
C ILE A 239 13.79 10.69 -3.55
N LEU A 240 13.60 9.61 -2.77
CA LEU A 240 14.66 8.77 -2.26
C LEU A 240 14.81 7.53 -3.16
N HIS A 241 15.98 7.30 -3.73
CA HIS A 241 16.25 6.17 -4.62
C HIS A 241 16.23 4.81 -3.89
N ARG A 242 16.91 4.73 -2.74
CA ARG A 242 16.91 3.63 -1.78
C ARG A 242 17.58 2.33 -2.24
N ASP A 243 18.13 2.27 -3.46
CA ASP A 243 18.90 1.14 -3.97
C ASP A 243 20.01 1.58 -4.93
N VAL A 244 20.91 2.44 -4.44
CA VAL A 244 22.12 2.83 -5.17
C VAL A 244 23.16 1.75 -4.99
N SER A 245 23.28 0.88 -5.98
CA SER A 245 24.18 -0.29 -5.97
C SER A 245 24.91 -0.42 -7.30
N SER A 246 26.01 -1.18 -7.36
CA SER A 246 26.82 -1.28 -8.58
C SER A 246 26.09 -1.82 -9.81
N PRO A 247 25.08 -2.73 -9.73
CA PRO A 247 24.26 -3.09 -10.88
C PRO A 247 23.35 -1.96 -11.36
N ASN A 248 22.92 -1.06 -10.46
CA ASN A 248 22.01 0.03 -10.75
C ASN A 248 22.73 1.32 -11.18
N VAL A 249 24.05 1.32 -11.23
CA VAL A 249 24.88 2.36 -11.83
C VAL A 249 25.31 1.89 -13.21
N LEU A 250 24.66 2.42 -14.25
CA LEU A 250 24.93 2.07 -15.64
C LEU A 250 25.97 3.03 -16.22
N LEU A 251 26.78 2.52 -17.14
CA LEU A 251 27.93 3.21 -17.70
C LEU A 251 27.82 3.37 -19.21
N TRP A 252 28.32 4.51 -19.69
CA TRP A 252 28.48 4.80 -21.10
C TRP A 252 29.74 5.61 -21.32
N ARG A 253 30.29 5.59 -22.53
CA ARG A 253 31.52 6.33 -22.87
C ARG A 253 31.22 7.66 -23.50
N ARG A 254 31.91 8.68 -23.02
CA ARG A 254 32.01 9.97 -23.67
C ARG A 254 33.48 10.35 -23.75
N ASP A 255 33.96 10.60 -24.96
CA ASP A 255 35.35 10.99 -25.22
C ASP A 255 36.35 10.03 -24.54
N ASN A 256 36.14 8.72 -24.66
CA ASN A 256 36.88 7.63 -24.02
C ASN A 256 36.83 7.61 -22.48
N GLN A 257 36.03 8.43 -21.84
CA GLN A 257 35.85 8.43 -20.40
C GLN A 257 34.52 7.80 -20.00
N TRP A 258 34.54 7.00 -18.95
CA TRP A 258 33.31 6.45 -18.38
C TRP A 258 32.49 7.54 -17.69
N ARG A 259 31.23 7.57 -18.01
CA ARG A 259 30.19 8.38 -17.37
C ARG A 259 29.14 7.47 -16.78
N ALA A 260 28.49 7.91 -15.71
CA ALA A 260 27.51 7.10 -15.01
C ALA A 260 26.11 7.68 -15.04
N LYS A 261 25.12 6.77 -15.06
CA LYS A 261 23.70 7.07 -14.86
C LYS A 261 23.12 6.12 -13.83
N VAL A 262 22.39 6.67 -12.87
CA VAL A 262 21.66 5.88 -11.87
C VAL A 262 20.35 5.39 -12.49
N SER A 263 20.08 4.10 -12.33
CA SER A 263 18.92 3.40 -12.89
C SER A 263 18.13 2.66 -11.80
N ASP A 264 16.98 2.10 -12.15
CA ASP A 264 16.13 1.26 -11.33
C ASP A 264 15.41 2.02 -10.17
N TYR A 265 14.23 2.52 -10.49
CA TYR A 265 13.36 3.23 -9.55
C TYR A 265 12.43 2.29 -8.76
N GLY A 266 12.60 0.97 -8.86
CA GLY A 266 11.70 -0.02 -8.25
C GLY A 266 11.59 0.06 -6.73
N THR A 267 12.61 0.62 -6.06
CA THR A 267 12.60 0.90 -4.62
C THR A 267 12.43 2.38 -4.30
N ALA A 268 12.49 3.26 -5.32
CA ALA A 268 12.37 4.69 -5.12
C ALA A 268 11.00 5.08 -4.54
N ASN A 269 10.99 6.12 -3.71
CA ASN A 269 9.78 6.63 -3.11
C ASN A 269 9.86 8.14 -2.87
N PHE A 270 8.70 8.79 -2.91
CA PHE A 270 8.58 10.13 -2.38
C PHE A 270 8.80 10.11 -0.87
N LEU A 271 9.50 11.12 -0.35
CA LEU A 271 9.71 11.26 1.07
C LEU A 271 8.35 11.40 1.80
N GLN A 272 8.07 10.49 2.72
CA GLN A 272 6.86 10.43 3.54
C GLN A 272 7.28 10.34 5.01
N GLU A 273 6.36 10.64 5.93
CA GLU A 273 6.62 10.55 7.37
C GLU A 273 7.04 9.14 7.80
N THR A 274 6.46 8.11 7.18
CA THR A 274 6.81 6.71 7.43
C THR A 274 7.12 5.98 6.12
N MET A 275 8.22 5.24 6.09
CA MET A 275 8.68 4.48 4.93
C MET A 275 8.97 3.02 5.32
N THR A 276 9.01 2.14 4.33
CA THR A 276 9.44 0.74 4.57
C THR A 276 10.90 0.72 5.01
N ALA A 277 11.20 -0.05 6.07
CA ALA A 277 12.58 -0.27 6.50
C ALA A 277 13.33 -1.18 5.52
N ASN A 278 14.67 -1.03 5.48
CA ASN A 278 15.61 -1.88 4.73
C ASN A 278 15.23 -2.10 3.24
N PRO A 279 14.98 -1.04 2.47
CA PRO A 279 14.79 -1.19 1.02
C PRO A 279 16.13 -1.47 0.32
N GLY A 280 16.07 -2.18 -0.80
CA GLY A 280 17.25 -2.44 -1.64
C GLY A 280 18.24 -3.45 -1.06
N ALA A 281 19.46 -3.49 -1.63
CA ALA A 281 20.50 -4.43 -1.24
C ALA A 281 21.19 -4.02 0.08
N MET A 282 21.05 -4.83 1.12
CA MET A 282 21.55 -4.53 2.48
C MET A 282 23.04 -4.17 2.54
N ILE A 283 23.88 -4.76 1.67
CA ILE A 283 25.33 -4.51 1.65
C ILE A 283 25.70 -3.07 1.24
N TYR A 284 24.78 -2.36 0.59
CA TYR A 284 24.94 -0.96 0.19
C TYR A 284 24.11 -0.02 1.06
N SER A 285 23.32 -0.55 1.99
CA SER A 285 22.41 0.25 2.80
C SER A 285 23.15 1.02 3.89
N ALA A 286 22.75 2.26 4.12
CA ALA A 286 23.20 3.03 5.26
C ALA A 286 22.58 2.46 6.57
N PRO A 287 23.28 2.55 7.73
CA PRO A 287 22.76 2.02 8.99
C PRO A 287 21.36 2.55 9.34
N GLU A 288 21.10 3.81 9.09
CA GLU A 288 19.82 4.48 9.32
C GLU A 288 18.70 4.07 8.35
N ALA A 289 19.02 3.34 7.27
CA ALA A 289 18.00 2.82 6.34
C ALA A 289 17.07 1.78 6.97
N SER A 290 17.48 1.19 8.10
CA SER A 290 16.65 0.28 8.91
C SER A 290 15.50 1.00 9.61
N ALA A 291 15.57 2.33 9.78
CA ALA A 291 14.52 3.11 10.41
C ALA A 291 13.33 3.34 9.44
N ARG A 292 12.11 3.35 10.00
CA ARG A 292 10.90 3.72 9.22
C ARG A 292 10.85 5.19 8.87
N THR A 293 11.54 6.05 9.63
CA THR A 293 11.68 7.48 9.36
C THR A 293 12.99 7.70 8.61
N GLN A 294 12.91 7.93 7.31
CA GLN A 294 14.06 8.15 6.45
C GLN A 294 14.08 9.59 5.96
N THR A 295 15.28 10.14 5.78
CA THR A 295 15.50 11.51 5.31
C THR A 295 16.39 11.49 4.07
N VAL A 296 16.53 12.64 3.41
CA VAL A 296 17.46 12.79 2.27
C VAL A 296 18.92 12.48 2.64
N LYS A 297 19.29 12.57 3.92
CA LYS A 297 20.62 12.17 4.42
C LYS A 297 20.88 10.69 4.24
N VAL A 298 19.88 9.83 4.39
CA VAL A 298 19.98 8.38 4.13
C VAL A 298 20.41 8.14 2.68
N GLY A 299 19.79 8.82 1.72
CA GLY A 299 20.13 8.70 0.31
C GLY A 299 21.59 9.09 -0.01
N THR A 300 22.13 10.08 0.69
CA THR A 300 23.55 10.52 0.52
C THR A 300 24.54 9.55 1.16
N SER A 301 24.17 8.91 2.27
CA SER A 301 25.02 7.91 2.94
C SER A 301 25.22 6.66 2.08
N TYR A 302 24.23 6.26 1.27
CA TYR A 302 24.38 5.18 0.29
C TYR A 302 25.56 5.42 -0.67
N ALA A 303 25.66 6.61 -1.23
CA ALA A 303 26.73 6.96 -2.16
C ALA A 303 28.12 6.94 -1.49
N GLY A 304 28.22 7.45 -0.25
CA GLY A 304 29.48 7.47 0.50
C GLY A 304 29.98 6.09 0.90
N PHE A 305 29.08 5.17 1.24
CA PHE A 305 29.44 3.80 1.60
C PHE A 305 29.89 2.98 0.38
N PHE A 306 29.28 3.21 -0.76
CA PHE A 306 29.61 2.59 -2.03
C PHE A 306 31.07 2.88 -2.45
N LEU A 307 31.54 4.11 -2.20
CA LEU A 307 32.87 4.58 -2.59
C LEU A 307 34.01 4.09 -1.65
N ARG A 308 33.68 3.66 -0.43
CA ARG A 308 34.65 3.17 0.56
C ARG A 308 34.93 1.66 0.48
N ARG A 309 34.17 0.89 -0.27
CA ARG A 309 34.31 -0.58 -0.38
C ARG A 309 34.92 -1.07 -1.67
N ASN A 310 35.34 -0.16 -2.56
CA ASN A 310 36.18 -0.41 -3.74
C ASN A 310 37.56 0.23 -3.49
#